data_78caae51543c33d176eb941614aa376b
#
_entry.id   78caae51543c33d176eb941614aa376b
#
_cell.length_a   1.000
_cell.length_b   1.000
_cell.length_c   1.000
_cell.angle_alpha   90.00
_cell.angle_beta   90.00
_cell.angle_gamma   90.00
#
_symmetry.space_group_name_H-M   'P 1'
#
loop_
_entity.id
_entity.type
_entity.pdbx_description
1 polymer ?
#
loop_
_entity_poly.entity_id
_entity_poly.type
_entity_poly.pdbx_seq_one_letter_code
_entity_poly.pdbx_strand_id
1 'polypeptide(L)'
;MNKVLAEIIAGLIPHKMTRNKWRGILRYGLWNAIKMKHQMKNNSTEPRHYLAVCAIAKNEGPYFKEWIEWHRKMGVEKFYIYDNESTDCSKEVLEPYIESGIVQYHYWPGYRMQLAAYDHCIETYRLEMRWLAVIDLDEFIVPVKDKNVPDFLRPLEHFASIEINWLIYGSGGAQKHEQGDVMERFKCHSLPEHKLNTHVKSIIDPRRVCTMTGCHEAARISGKAADSHGCPLTKGFRDRTPLQDVIRINHYAVKSYEEFLEKQNRGRASGTQRTVKSDYFDKYDLNDIAEK
;
A
#
# COMPACT_ATOMS: atom_id res chain seq x y z
N MET A 1 -15.53 5.51 20.50
CA MET A 1 -16.84 4.86 20.25
C MET A 1 -16.61 3.37 20.06
N ASN A 2 -17.50 2.50 20.56
CA ASN A 2 -17.37 1.05 20.39
C ASN A 2 -17.38 0.68 18.89
N LYS A 3 -16.48 -0.21 18.46
CA LYS A 3 -16.37 -0.66 17.05
C LYS A 3 -17.71 -1.17 16.48
N VAL A 4 -18.49 -1.87 17.29
CA VAL A 4 -19.82 -2.39 16.89
C VAL A 4 -20.80 -1.24 16.59
N LEU A 5 -20.82 -0.21 17.44
CA LEU A 5 -21.69 0.93 17.23
C LEU A 5 -21.28 1.74 15.96
N ALA A 6 -19.99 1.85 15.70
CA ALA A 6 -19.49 2.48 14.47
C ALA A 6 -19.95 1.72 13.20
N GLU A 7 -19.97 0.38 13.24
CA GLU A 7 -20.47 -0.44 12.13
C GLU A 7 -21.97 -0.27 11.91
N ILE A 8 -22.76 -0.25 12.99
CA ILE A 8 -24.22 -0.07 12.91
C ILE A 8 -24.54 1.31 12.31
N ILE A 9 -23.95 2.37 12.84
CA ILE A 9 -24.21 3.75 12.36
C ILE A 9 -23.76 3.91 10.91
N ALA A 10 -22.57 3.42 10.55
CA ALA A 10 -22.09 3.47 9.17
C ALA A 10 -22.97 2.62 8.25
N GLY A 11 -23.50 1.49 8.71
CA GLY A 11 -24.38 0.60 7.96
C GLY A 11 -25.66 1.26 7.44
N LEU A 12 -26.13 2.32 8.12
CA LEU A 12 -27.30 3.10 7.70
C LEU A 12 -27.04 3.98 6.45
N ILE A 13 -25.79 4.14 6.04
CA ILE A 13 -25.42 4.97 4.90
C ILE A 13 -25.47 4.11 3.62
N PRO A 14 -26.38 4.40 2.66
CA PRO A 14 -26.57 3.58 1.47
C PRO A 14 -25.34 3.57 0.56
N HIS A 15 -24.71 4.74 0.34
CA HIS A 15 -23.60 4.90 -0.58
C HIS A 15 -22.29 4.32 0.00
N LYS A 16 -21.74 3.27 -0.65
CA LYS A 16 -20.61 2.47 -0.16
C LYS A 16 -19.37 3.29 0.21
N MET A 17 -18.95 4.23 -0.63
CA MET A 17 -17.77 5.06 -0.35
C MET A 17 -17.99 5.99 0.84
N THR A 18 -19.16 6.61 0.93
CA THR A 18 -19.54 7.45 2.06
C THR A 18 -19.60 6.63 3.34
N ARG A 19 -20.18 5.45 3.28
CA ARG A 19 -20.23 4.48 4.38
C ARG A 19 -18.82 4.09 4.86
N ASN A 20 -17.90 3.73 3.95
CA ASN A 20 -16.53 3.38 4.31
C ASN A 20 -15.79 4.55 4.97
N LYS A 21 -15.94 5.76 4.42
CA LYS A 21 -15.39 6.98 5.02
C LYS A 21 -15.89 7.18 6.45
N TRP A 22 -17.20 7.14 6.66
CA TRP A 22 -17.79 7.35 7.99
C TRP A 22 -17.43 6.23 8.96
N ARG A 23 -17.38 4.98 8.50
CA ARG A 23 -16.88 3.85 9.30
C ARG A 23 -15.48 4.12 9.84
N GLY A 24 -14.56 4.57 8.99
CA GLY A 24 -13.20 4.96 9.40
C GLY A 24 -13.20 6.11 10.42
N ILE A 25 -13.91 7.20 10.13
CA ILE A 25 -14.01 8.36 11.04
C ILE A 25 -14.60 7.97 12.40
N LEU A 26 -15.63 7.15 12.41
CA LEU A 26 -16.28 6.72 13.65
C LEU A 26 -15.38 5.78 14.47
N ARG A 27 -14.59 4.92 13.81
CA ARG A 27 -13.58 4.07 14.46
C ARG A 27 -12.44 4.87 15.06
N TYR A 28 -11.97 5.88 14.34
CA TYR A 28 -10.94 6.82 14.82
C TYR A 28 -11.45 7.68 16.00
N GLY A 29 -12.76 7.96 16.03
CA GLY A 29 -13.42 8.80 17.00
C GLY A 29 -13.73 10.19 16.44
N LEU A 30 -15.00 10.56 16.46
CA LEU A 30 -15.47 11.81 15.85
C LEU A 30 -14.75 13.05 16.42
N TRP A 31 -14.57 13.10 17.74
CA TRP A 31 -13.85 14.20 18.40
C TRP A 31 -12.38 14.26 18.00
N ASN A 32 -11.72 13.12 17.88
CA ASN A 32 -10.33 13.03 17.40
C ASN A 32 -10.23 13.54 15.96
N ALA A 33 -11.18 13.16 15.09
CA ALA A 33 -11.22 13.63 13.72
C ALA A 33 -11.45 15.15 13.61
N ILE A 34 -12.34 15.72 14.44
CA ILE A 34 -12.58 17.16 14.50
C ILE A 34 -11.33 17.90 15.01
N LYS A 35 -10.73 17.42 16.10
CA LYS A 35 -9.50 17.97 16.67
C LYS A 35 -8.37 17.95 15.65
N MET A 36 -8.15 16.81 15.00
CA MET A 36 -7.16 16.66 13.95
C MET A 36 -7.40 17.64 12.80
N LYS A 37 -8.63 17.72 12.28
CA LYS A 37 -8.98 18.67 11.21
C LYS A 37 -8.66 20.12 11.58
N HIS A 38 -8.94 20.53 12.80
CA HIS A 38 -8.64 21.86 13.30
C HIS A 38 -7.12 22.08 13.41
N GLN A 39 -6.39 21.12 13.98
CA GLN A 39 -4.94 21.19 14.09
C GLN A 39 -4.26 21.29 12.72
N MET A 40 -4.70 20.49 11.77
CA MET A 40 -4.09 20.48 10.42
C MET A 40 -4.41 21.74 9.62
N LYS A 41 -5.59 22.34 9.82
CA LYS A 41 -5.94 23.63 9.18
C LYS A 41 -4.99 24.75 9.58
N ASN A 42 -4.53 24.73 10.83
CA ASN A 42 -3.68 25.79 11.42
C ASN A 42 -2.18 25.42 11.39
N ASN A 43 -1.83 24.26 10.85
CA ASN A 43 -0.45 23.80 10.78
C ASN A 43 0.20 24.27 9.48
N SER A 44 1.24 25.10 9.61
CA SER A 44 2.07 25.61 8.51
C SER A 44 3.43 24.92 8.42
N THR A 45 3.65 23.83 9.18
CA THR A 45 4.92 23.11 9.17
C THR A 45 5.12 22.44 7.81
N GLU A 46 6.19 22.77 7.12
CA GLU A 46 6.61 22.08 5.92
C GLU A 46 7.13 20.68 6.27
N PRO A 47 6.68 19.65 5.54
CA PRO A 47 7.14 18.29 5.78
C PRO A 47 8.62 18.13 5.40
N ARG A 48 9.32 17.28 6.16
CA ARG A 48 10.75 16.97 5.90
C ARG A 48 10.94 16.16 4.62
N HIS A 49 9.95 15.32 4.30
CA HIS A 49 9.98 14.40 3.17
C HIS A 49 8.79 14.68 2.25
N TYR A 50 9.05 14.71 0.95
CA TYR A 50 7.96 14.84 -0.01
C TYR A 50 7.18 13.52 -0.14
N LEU A 51 7.87 12.40 -0.26
CA LEU A 51 7.26 11.08 -0.40
C LEU A 51 7.91 10.08 0.56
N ALA A 52 7.07 9.42 1.35
CA ALA A 52 7.44 8.29 2.18
C ALA A 52 6.62 7.05 1.84
N VAL A 53 7.10 5.89 2.28
CA VAL A 53 6.39 4.60 2.14
C VAL A 53 6.19 3.99 3.52
N CYS A 54 5.01 3.40 3.76
CA CYS A 54 4.71 2.56 4.91
C CYS A 54 4.41 1.14 4.44
N ALA A 55 5.11 0.17 5.03
CA ALA A 55 4.89 -1.25 4.79
C ALA A 55 4.96 -2.05 6.10
N ILE A 56 4.19 -3.15 6.15
CA ILE A 56 4.34 -4.18 7.17
C ILE A 56 4.79 -5.48 6.49
N ALA A 57 5.80 -6.12 7.05
CA ALA A 57 6.42 -7.29 6.47
C ALA A 57 6.63 -8.40 7.50
N LYS A 58 6.73 -9.63 7.02
CA LYS A 58 7.18 -10.79 7.79
C LYS A 58 7.98 -11.70 6.87
N ASN A 59 9.24 -11.96 7.23
CA ASN A 59 10.14 -12.84 6.47
C ASN A 59 10.22 -12.44 4.98
N GLU A 60 10.56 -11.17 4.72
CA GLU A 60 10.75 -10.60 3.36
C GLU A 60 12.22 -10.17 3.14
N GLY A 61 13.16 -10.70 3.94
CA GLY A 61 14.58 -10.36 3.89
C GLY A 61 15.18 -10.35 2.48
N PRO A 62 14.97 -11.40 1.65
CA PRO A 62 15.51 -11.45 0.30
C PRO A 62 15.07 -10.32 -0.64
N TYR A 63 13.93 -9.69 -0.36
CA TYR A 63 13.30 -8.72 -1.27
C TYR A 63 13.51 -7.26 -0.85
N PHE A 64 13.87 -6.97 0.42
CA PHE A 64 13.97 -5.61 0.93
C PHE A 64 14.94 -4.73 0.16
N LYS A 65 16.11 -5.26 -0.22
CA LYS A 65 17.14 -4.48 -0.91
C LYS A 65 16.61 -3.95 -2.24
N GLU A 66 16.12 -4.82 -3.13
CA GLU A 66 15.55 -4.43 -4.40
C GLU A 66 14.40 -3.43 -4.21
N TRP A 67 13.47 -3.76 -3.31
CA TRP A 67 12.28 -2.95 -3.08
C TRP A 67 12.60 -1.54 -2.56
N ILE A 68 13.53 -1.39 -1.63
CA ILE A 68 13.96 -0.09 -1.12
C ILE A 68 14.69 0.69 -2.22
N GLU A 69 15.67 0.08 -2.90
CA GLU A 69 16.46 0.78 -3.91
C GLU A 69 15.60 1.20 -5.12
N TRP A 70 14.65 0.35 -5.53
CA TRP A 70 13.68 0.74 -6.54
C TRP A 70 12.89 1.98 -6.14
N HIS A 71 12.26 1.95 -4.97
CA HIS A 71 11.43 3.07 -4.55
C HIS A 71 12.23 4.35 -4.28
N ARG A 72 13.47 4.23 -3.80
CA ARG A 72 14.40 5.36 -3.72
C ARG A 72 14.66 5.98 -5.09
N LYS A 73 14.95 5.16 -6.09
CA LYS A 73 15.11 5.59 -7.49
C LYS A 73 13.84 6.27 -8.01
N MET A 74 12.67 5.83 -7.57
CA MET A 74 11.38 6.42 -7.91
C MET A 74 11.02 7.65 -7.05
N GLY A 75 11.91 8.11 -6.19
CA GLY A 75 11.78 9.36 -5.44
C GLY A 75 11.22 9.23 -4.03
N VAL A 76 11.20 8.03 -3.45
CA VAL A 76 10.87 7.84 -2.04
C VAL A 76 12.06 8.22 -1.17
N GLU A 77 11.83 9.08 -0.18
CA GLU A 77 12.86 9.64 0.71
C GLU A 77 12.92 8.96 2.06
N LYS A 78 11.82 8.35 2.53
CA LYS A 78 11.69 7.74 3.85
C LYS A 78 10.83 6.49 3.82
N PHE A 79 11.22 5.46 4.58
CA PHE A 79 10.49 4.20 4.72
C PHE A 79 10.15 3.95 6.19
N TYR A 80 8.89 3.65 6.48
CA TYR A 80 8.40 3.21 7.77
C TYR A 80 8.08 1.72 7.67
N ILE A 81 8.99 0.89 8.18
CA ILE A 81 8.89 -0.57 8.06
C ILE A 81 8.46 -1.16 9.40
N TYR A 82 7.35 -1.87 9.37
CA TYR A 82 6.78 -2.59 10.50
C TYR A 82 7.07 -4.08 10.35
N ASP A 83 7.97 -4.59 11.17
CA ASP A 83 8.37 -5.99 11.17
C ASP A 83 7.44 -6.81 12.06
N ASN A 84 6.61 -7.64 11.42
CA ASN A 84 5.67 -8.50 12.11
C ASN A 84 6.29 -9.85 12.49
N GLU A 85 7.29 -9.81 13.40
CA GLU A 85 7.97 -11.00 13.96
C GLU A 85 8.71 -11.81 12.89
N SER A 86 9.54 -11.17 12.07
CA SER A 86 10.43 -11.87 11.13
C SER A 86 11.48 -12.68 11.88
N THR A 87 11.81 -13.84 11.31
CA THR A 87 12.80 -14.80 11.82
C THR A 87 13.89 -15.10 10.78
N ASP A 88 13.82 -14.47 9.63
CA ASP A 88 14.80 -14.53 8.55
C ASP A 88 15.82 -13.37 8.66
N CYS A 89 16.59 -13.13 7.60
CA CYS A 89 17.57 -12.04 7.52
C CYS A 89 16.96 -10.63 7.33
N SER A 90 15.64 -10.44 7.53
CA SER A 90 14.96 -9.15 7.29
C SER A 90 15.64 -8.00 8.03
N LYS A 91 15.96 -8.17 9.30
CA LYS A 91 16.55 -7.12 10.13
C LYS A 91 17.98 -6.78 9.70
N GLU A 92 18.79 -7.80 9.41
CA GLU A 92 20.17 -7.66 8.95
C GLU A 92 20.24 -6.90 7.63
N VAL A 93 19.34 -7.20 6.68
CA VAL A 93 19.25 -6.50 5.40
C VAL A 93 18.81 -5.05 5.57
N LEU A 94 17.95 -4.76 6.55
CA LEU A 94 17.48 -3.42 6.84
C LEU A 94 18.49 -2.55 7.61
N GLU A 95 19.45 -3.14 8.33
CA GLU A 95 20.37 -2.41 9.23
C GLU A 95 21.09 -1.23 8.56
N PRO A 96 21.70 -1.34 7.36
CA PRO A 96 22.35 -0.19 6.71
C PRO A 96 21.40 0.96 6.41
N TYR A 97 20.14 0.67 6.11
CA TYR A 97 19.10 1.67 5.85
C TYR A 97 18.58 2.31 7.13
N ILE A 98 18.57 1.56 8.24
CA ILE A 98 18.23 2.07 9.58
C ILE A 98 19.32 3.03 10.05
N GLU A 99 20.59 2.62 9.98
CA GLU A 99 21.76 3.43 10.37
C GLU A 99 21.86 4.72 9.57
N SER A 100 21.56 4.68 8.26
CA SER A 100 21.54 5.87 7.39
C SER A 100 20.32 6.77 7.63
N GLY A 101 19.36 6.34 8.45
CA GLY A 101 18.12 7.08 8.72
C GLY A 101 17.09 7.03 7.59
N ILE A 102 17.31 6.25 6.53
CA ILE A 102 16.37 6.06 5.41
C ILE A 102 15.16 5.24 5.87
N VAL A 103 15.41 4.18 6.66
CA VAL A 103 14.36 3.33 7.24
C VAL A 103 14.11 3.70 8.69
N GLN A 104 12.85 3.89 9.06
CA GLN A 104 12.37 3.88 10.43
C GLN A 104 11.80 2.49 10.69
N TYR A 105 12.53 1.69 11.46
CA TYR A 105 12.15 0.32 11.79
C TYR A 105 11.29 0.26 13.04
N HIS A 106 10.23 -0.57 12.98
CA HIS A 106 9.35 -0.88 14.11
C HIS A 106 9.19 -2.39 14.23
N TYR A 107 9.59 -2.95 15.36
CA TYR A 107 9.17 -4.31 15.72
C TYR A 107 7.69 -4.27 16.12
N TRP A 108 6.84 -5.01 15.38
CA TRP A 108 5.38 -4.89 15.44
C TRP A 108 4.71 -6.25 15.59
N PRO A 109 4.81 -6.88 16.79
CA PRO A 109 4.30 -8.23 17.00
C PRO A 109 2.79 -8.29 17.06
N GLY A 110 2.25 -9.49 16.79
CA GLY A 110 0.84 -9.79 16.99
C GLY A 110 0.10 -10.20 15.72
N TYR A 111 -1.12 -10.63 15.94
CA TYR A 111 -2.01 -11.14 14.90
C TYR A 111 -2.89 -10.02 14.32
N ARG A 112 -3.04 -9.98 13.00
CA ARG A 112 -3.85 -8.96 12.26
C ARG A 112 -3.38 -7.52 12.45
N MET A 113 -2.08 -7.31 12.46
CA MET A 113 -1.47 -6.03 12.81
C MET A 113 -1.36 -5.05 11.64
N GLN A 114 -1.76 -5.43 10.42
CA GLN A 114 -1.57 -4.60 9.21
C GLN A 114 -2.21 -3.20 9.34
N LEU A 115 -3.50 -3.12 9.65
CA LEU A 115 -4.16 -1.82 9.77
C LEU A 115 -3.67 -1.02 10.98
N ALA A 116 -3.31 -1.69 12.07
CA ALA A 116 -2.74 -1.03 13.25
C ALA A 116 -1.38 -0.40 12.95
N ALA A 117 -0.53 -1.05 12.14
CA ALA A 117 0.74 -0.51 11.68
C ALA A 117 0.54 0.75 10.81
N TYR A 118 -0.37 0.68 9.85
CA TYR A 118 -0.69 1.82 8.98
C TYR A 118 -1.24 3.02 9.78
N ASP A 119 -2.17 2.76 10.70
CA ASP A 119 -2.76 3.81 11.55
C ASP A 119 -1.71 4.43 12.48
N HIS A 120 -0.83 3.61 13.08
CA HIS A 120 0.29 4.12 13.88
C HIS A 120 1.23 4.99 13.03
N CYS A 121 1.59 4.58 11.82
CA CYS A 121 2.42 5.37 10.92
C CYS A 121 1.77 6.74 10.62
N ILE A 122 0.49 6.73 10.23
CA ILE A 122 -0.28 7.94 9.95
C ILE A 122 -0.33 8.85 11.18
N GLU A 123 -0.63 8.31 12.36
CA GLU A 123 -0.78 9.11 13.58
C GLU A 123 0.54 9.72 14.05
N THR A 124 1.60 8.92 14.04
CA THR A 124 2.89 9.31 14.60
C THR A 124 3.66 10.26 13.68
N TYR A 125 3.63 10.01 12.37
CA TYR A 125 4.53 10.66 11.42
C TYR A 125 3.84 11.59 10.43
N ARG A 126 2.55 11.91 10.60
CA ARG A 126 1.74 12.70 9.66
C ARG A 126 2.30 14.08 9.29
N LEU A 127 3.16 14.66 10.11
CA LEU A 127 3.78 15.97 9.86
C LEU A 127 5.15 15.87 9.20
N GLU A 128 5.71 14.66 9.12
CA GLU A 128 7.06 14.46 8.57
C GLU A 128 7.07 14.35 7.04
N MET A 129 5.92 14.00 6.43
CA MET A 129 5.85 13.80 4.98
C MET A 129 4.66 14.51 4.35
N ARG A 130 4.84 14.87 3.06
CA ARG A 130 3.74 15.41 2.25
C ARG A 130 2.83 14.29 1.77
N TRP A 131 3.41 13.18 1.30
CA TRP A 131 2.72 12.01 0.81
C TRP A 131 3.22 10.73 1.47
N LEU A 132 2.30 9.81 1.75
CA LEU A 132 2.59 8.48 2.27
C LEU A 132 1.96 7.44 1.34
N ALA A 133 2.79 6.65 0.67
CA ALA A 133 2.35 5.47 -0.05
C ALA A 133 2.24 4.29 0.92
N VAL A 134 1.09 3.59 0.88
CA VAL A 134 0.83 2.42 1.73
C VAL A 134 0.80 1.20 0.83
N ILE A 135 1.91 0.46 0.78
CA ILE A 135 2.12 -0.66 -0.15
C ILE A 135 2.72 -1.87 0.56
N ASP A 136 2.61 -3.04 -0.07
CA ASP A 136 3.20 -4.29 0.41
C ASP A 136 4.58 -4.55 -0.25
N LEU A 137 5.38 -5.50 0.28
CA LEU A 137 6.75 -5.79 -0.22
C LEU A 137 6.79 -6.50 -1.59
N ASP A 138 5.66 -6.98 -2.05
CA ASP A 138 5.48 -7.58 -3.38
C ASP A 138 4.86 -6.59 -4.39
N GLU A 139 4.87 -5.29 -4.06
CA GLU A 139 4.31 -4.21 -4.86
C GLU A 139 5.35 -3.15 -5.17
N PHE A 140 5.48 -2.79 -6.44
CA PHE A 140 6.41 -1.78 -6.94
C PHE A 140 5.64 -0.66 -7.63
N ILE A 141 5.83 0.60 -7.17
CA ILE A 141 5.24 1.78 -7.82
C ILE A 141 6.04 2.08 -9.08
N VAL A 142 5.37 2.09 -10.22
CA VAL A 142 5.99 2.30 -11.52
C VAL A 142 5.33 3.49 -12.23
N PRO A 143 5.97 4.67 -12.22
CA PRO A 143 5.59 5.78 -13.11
C PRO A 143 5.79 5.35 -14.57
N VAL A 144 4.78 5.58 -15.42
CA VAL A 144 4.82 5.23 -16.84
C VAL A 144 5.11 6.45 -17.71
N LYS A 145 4.54 7.60 -17.37
CA LYS A 145 4.72 8.85 -18.12
C LYS A 145 5.74 9.79 -17.49
N ASP A 146 5.85 9.78 -16.16
CA ASP A 146 6.75 10.65 -15.42
C ASP A 146 8.07 9.95 -15.09
N LYS A 147 9.10 10.73 -14.76
CA LYS A 147 10.43 10.18 -14.39
C LYS A 147 10.41 9.49 -13.02
N ASN A 148 9.57 9.98 -12.11
CA ASN A 148 9.49 9.53 -10.73
C ASN A 148 8.10 9.82 -10.16
N VAL A 149 7.82 9.29 -8.98
CA VAL A 149 6.52 9.45 -8.30
C VAL A 149 6.28 10.90 -7.84
N PRO A 150 7.25 11.66 -7.30
CA PRO A 150 7.06 13.08 -7.01
C PRO A 150 6.57 13.91 -8.20
N ASP A 151 7.13 13.73 -9.39
CA ASP A 151 6.71 14.48 -10.57
C ASP A 151 5.25 14.21 -10.93
N PHE A 152 4.82 12.95 -10.84
CA PHE A 152 3.42 12.55 -10.96
C PHE A 152 2.52 13.20 -9.90
N LEU A 153 2.97 13.30 -8.64
CA LEU A 153 2.15 13.79 -7.52
C LEU A 153 1.98 15.30 -7.47
N ARG A 154 2.97 16.08 -7.96
CA ARG A 154 2.95 17.56 -7.87
C ARG A 154 1.66 18.21 -8.37
N PRO A 155 1.12 17.89 -9.56
CA PRO A 155 -0.12 18.47 -10.02
C PRO A 155 -1.36 18.02 -9.22
N LEU A 156 -1.23 16.97 -8.42
CA LEU A 156 -2.33 16.32 -7.68
C LEU A 156 -2.39 16.71 -6.20
N GLU A 157 -1.58 17.66 -5.73
CA GLU A 157 -1.46 18.03 -4.31
C GLU A 157 -2.74 18.58 -3.67
N HIS A 158 -3.71 18.98 -4.48
CA HIS A 158 -5.02 19.42 -4.00
C HIS A 158 -5.91 18.26 -3.53
N PHE A 159 -5.58 17.01 -3.91
CA PHE A 159 -6.26 15.80 -3.43
C PHE A 159 -5.73 15.33 -2.07
N ALA A 160 -6.53 14.54 -1.38
CA ALA A 160 -6.16 13.94 -0.09
C ALA A 160 -5.63 12.50 -0.24
N SER A 161 -5.94 11.84 -1.34
CA SER A 161 -5.40 10.53 -1.70
C SER A 161 -5.48 10.30 -3.21
N ILE A 162 -4.51 9.59 -3.73
CA ILE A 162 -4.48 9.10 -5.11
C ILE A 162 -4.51 7.58 -5.05
N GLU A 163 -5.44 6.96 -5.78
CA GLU A 163 -5.56 5.52 -5.88
C GLU A 163 -4.91 5.05 -7.18
N ILE A 164 -3.93 4.15 -7.06
CA ILE A 164 -3.14 3.61 -8.17
C ILE A 164 -3.48 2.15 -8.35
N ASN A 165 -3.87 1.77 -9.57
CA ASN A 165 -4.27 0.41 -9.91
C ASN A 165 -3.09 -0.56 -9.98
N TRP A 166 -3.38 -1.83 -9.69
CA TRP A 166 -2.46 -2.93 -9.92
C TRP A 166 -2.31 -3.26 -11.40
N LEU A 167 -1.14 -3.80 -11.73
CA LEU A 167 -0.90 -4.70 -12.84
C LEU A 167 -0.33 -5.99 -12.24
N ILE A 168 -1.06 -7.09 -12.38
CA ILE A 168 -0.69 -8.38 -11.77
C ILE A 168 0.37 -9.05 -12.63
N TYR A 169 1.49 -9.39 -12.02
CA TYR A 169 2.57 -10.19 -12.62
C TYR A 169 2.44 -11.64 -12.15
N GLY A 170 2.51 -12.54 -13.12
CA GLY A 170 2.54 -13.99 -12.91
C GLY A 170 3.96 -14.54 -12.75
N SER A 171 4.05 -15.84 -12.60
CA SER A 171 5.33 -16.55 -12.42
C SER A 171 6.14 -16.71 -13.71
N GLY A 172 5.53 -16.53 -14.88
CA GLY A 172 6.15 -16.92 -16.15
C GLY A 172 6.42 -18.42 -16.26
N GLY A 173 5.78 -19.24 -15.41
CA GLY A 173 6.01 -20.69 -15.30
C GLY A 173 7.16 -21.10 -14.37
N ALA A 174 7.79 -20.14 -13.66
CA ALA A 174 8.89 -20.41 -12.73
C ALA A 174 8.45 -21.29 -11.56
N GLN A 175 9.13 -22.42 -11.37
CA GLN A 175 8.84 -23.37 -10.30
C GLN A 175 9.72 -23.15 -9.08
N LYS A 176 11.00 -22.79 -9.27
CA LYS A 176 12.01 -22.68 -8.23
C LYS A 176 12.29 -21.26 -7.81
N HIS A 177 12.64 -21.09 -6.54
CA HIS A 177 13.17 -19.84 -6.02
C HIS A 177 14.62 -19.67 -6.54
N GLU A 178 14.79 -18.78 -7.49
CA GLU A 178 16.09 -18.40 -8.02
C GLU A 178 16.53 -17.06 -7.45
N GLN A 179 17.84 -16.84 -7.38
CA GLN A 179 18.38 -15.55 -6.97
C GLN A 179 18.21 -14.50 -8.06
N GLY A 180 18.08 -13.24 -7.67
CA GLY A 180 17.95 -12.08 -8.55
C GLY A 180 16.72 -11.24 -8.23
N ASP A 181 16.69 -10.08 -8.83
CA ASP A 181 15.64 -9.09 -8.61
C ASP A 181 14.29 -9.59 -9.14
N VAL A 182 13.23 -9.35 -8.38
CA VAL A 182 11.86 -9.79 -8.69
C VAL A 182 11.40 -9.21 -10.02
N MET A 183 11.67 -7.93 -10.26
CA MET A 183 11.28 -7.26 -11.51
C MET A 183 12.03 -7.78 -12.74
N GLU A 184 13.21 -8.35 -12.58
CA GLU A 184 13.97 -8.95 -13.67
C GLU A 184 13.57 -10.41 -13.94
N ARG A 185 13.20 -11.15 -12.88
CA ARG A 185 12.82 -12.57 -12.98
C ARG A 185 11.41 -12.78 -13.51
N PHE A 186 10.47 -11.89 -13.17
CA PHE A 186 9.04 -12.05 -13.47
C PHE A 186 8.58 -10.95 -14.42
N LYS A 187 8.57 -11.23 -15.72
CA LYS A 187 8.23 -10.28 -16.80
C LYS A 187 6.88 -10.57 -17.47
N CYS A 188 6.18 -11.62 -17.04
CA CYS A 188 4.87 -11.93 -17.56
C CYS A 188 3.78 -11.32 -16.66
N HIS A 189 2.77 -10.69 -17.28
CA HIS A 189 1.69 -10.05 -16.55
C HIS A 189 0.33 -10.29 -17.19
N SER A 190 -0.74 -9.97 -16.45
CA SER A 190 -2.12 -10.03 -16.93
C SER A 190 -2.40 -9.05 -18.07
N LEU A 191 -3.46 -9.28 -18.81
CA LEU A 191 -4.06 -8.22 -19.65
C LEU A 191 -4.41 -6.99 -18.76
N PRO A 192 -4.17 -5.75 -19.26
CA PRO A 192 -4.43 -4.52 -18.48
C PRO A 192 -5.86 -4.43 -17.92
N GLU A 193 -6.86 -4.85 -18.68
CA GLU A 193 -8.28 -4.85 -18.32
C GLU A 193 -8.70 -5.97 -17.37
N HIS A 194 -7.78 -6.88 -16.99
CA HIS A 194 -8.11 -8.00 -16.13
C HIS A 194 -8.72 -7.52 -14.79
N LYS A 195 -9.79 -8.19 -14.35
CA LYS A 195 -10.60 -7.77 -13.17
C LYS A 195 -9.80 -7.61 -11.88
N LEU A 196 -8.72 -8.36 -11.67
CA LEU A 196 -7.88 -8.19 -10.49
C LEU A 196 -7.13 -6.86 -10.49
N ASN A 197 -6.85 -6.29 -11.64
CA ASN A 197 -6.19 -5.00 -11.77
C ASN A 197 -7.07 -3.81 -11.33
N THR A 198 -8.36 -4.03 -11.08
CA THR A 198 -9.20 -2.98 -10.46
C THR A 198 -8.79 -2.66 -9.02
N HIS A 199 -8.05 -3.56 -8.36
CA HIS A 199 -7.51 -3.28 -7.03
C HIS A 199 -6.52 -2.12 -7.09
N VAL A 200 -6.42 -1.40 -5.98
CA VAL A 200 -5.60 -0.19 -5.88
C VAL A 200 -4.75 -0.20 -4.62
N LYS A 201 -3.69 0.60 -4.64
CA LYS A 201 -3.03 1.09 -3.43
C LYS A 201 -3.14 2.60 -3.38
N SER A 202 -3.17 3.15 -2.16
CA SER A 202 -3.34 4.58 -1.95
C SER A 202 -2.03 5.26 -1.61
N ILE A 203 -1.75 6.37 -2.30
CA ILE A 203 -0.82 7.40 -1.84
C ILE A 203 -1.66 8.49 -1.19
N ILE A 204 -1.45 8.76 0.08
CA ILE A 204 -2.29 9.62 0.91
C ILE A 204 -1.55 10.86 1.39
N ASP A 205 -2.26 11.97 1.57
CA ASP A 205 -1.82 13.08 2.43
C ASP A 205 -2.19 12.72 3.89
N PRO A 206 -1.24 12.34 4.75
CA PRO A 206 -1.53 11.88 6.09
C PRO A 206 -2.11 12.97 6.99
N ARG A 207 -2.01 14.24 6.59
CA ARG A 207 -2.63 15.38 7.29
C ARG A 207 -4.13 15.50 7.01
N ARG A 208 -4.62 14.81 5.96
CA ARG A 208 -6.03 14.80 5.54
C ARG A 208 -6.72 13.46 5.75
N VAL A 209 -5.98 12.45 6.23
CA VAL A 209 -6.45 11.08 6.46
C VAL A 209 -6.37 10.76 7.95
N CYS A 210 -7.42 10.15 8.52
CA CYS A 210 -7.43 9.74 9.93
C CYS A 210 -7.05 8.28 10.14
N THR A 211 -7.37 7.38 9.21
CA THR A 211 -7.10 5.95 9.34
C THR A 211 -7.22 5.26 7.97
N MET A 212 -6.66 4.09 7.83
CA MET A 212 -6.93 3.22 6.70
C MET A 212 -8.23 2.43 6.93
N THR A 213 -9.11 2.37 5.92
CA THR A 213 -10.36 1.59 6.00
C THR A 213 -10.16 0.13 5.61
N GLY A 214 -9.04 -0.16 5.01
CA GLY A 214 -8.55 -1.45 4.55
C GLY A 214 -7.13 -1.28 4.00
N CYS A 215 -6.58 -2.29 3.37
CA CYS A 215 -5.26 -2.21 2.73
C CYS A 215 -5.25 -1.40 1.41
N HIS A 216 -6.41 -0.90 0.97
CA HIS A 216 -6.58 -0.25 -0.33
C HIS A 216 -7.03 1.22 -0.22
N GLU A 217 -7.85 1.57 0.75
CA GLU A 217 -8.53 2.87 0.84
C GLU A 217 -8.37 3.50 2.22
N ALA A 218 -8.42 4.83 2.28
CA ALA A 218 -8.29 5.63 3.50
C ALA A 218 -9.55 6.44 3.85
N ALA A 219 -9.80 6.63 5.14
CA ALA A 219 -10.83 7.53 5.64
C ALA A 219 -10.29 8.97 5.73
N ARG A 220 -10.79 9.82 4.86
CA ARG A 220 -10.38 11.23 4.76
C ARG A 220 -11.25 12.12 5.65
N ILE A 221 -10.62 13.02 6.39
CA ILE A 221 -11.32 14.07 7.16
C ILE A 221 -11.53 15.34 6.33
N SER A 222 -10.71 15.53 5.29
CA SER A 222 -10.82 16.64 4.34
C SER A 222 -10.34 16.23 2.96
N GLY A 223 -10.65 17.01 1.93
CA GLY A 223 -10.24 16.75 0.57
C GLY A 223 -10.97 15.58 -0.11
N LYS A 224 -10.62 15.36 -1.39
CA LYS A 224 -11.17 14.29 -2.23
C LYS A 224 -10.10 13.25 -2.52
N ALA A 225 -10.52 12.05 -2.91
CA ALA A 225 -9.66 11.08 -3.56
C ALA A 225 -9.74 11.22 -5.07
N ALA A 226 -8.66 10.90 -5.77
CA ALA A 226 -8.64 10.83 -7.23
C ALA A 226 -8.03 9.49 -7.70
N ASP A 227 -8.27 9.16 -8.96
CA ASP A 227 -7.53 8.14 -9.69
C ASP A 227 -6.19 8.68 -10.20
N SER A 228 -5.45 7.84 -10.93
CA SER A 228 -4.15 8.20 -11.52
C SER A 228 -4.21 9.28 -12.61
N HIS A 229 -5.38 9.58 -13.15
CA HIS A 229 -5.59 10.69 -14.09
C HIS A 229 -6.02 11.99 -13.39
N GLY A 230 -6.09 12.01 -12.06
CA GLY A 230 -6.55 13.18 -11.31
C GLY A 230 -8.08 13.37 -11.35
N CYS A 231 -8.85 12.38 -11.77
CA CYS A 231 -10.29 12.43 -11.74
C CYS A 231 -10.84 12.08 -10.36
N PRO A 232 -11.70 12.95 -9.76
CA PRO A 232 -12.29 12.67 -8.46
C PRO A 232 -13.08 11.36 -8.44
N LEU A 233 -12.85 10.54 -7.43
CA LEU A 233 -13.49 9.23 -7.33
C LEU A 233 -14.95 9.34 -6.90
N THR A 234 -15.82 8.68 -7.64
CA THR A 234 -17.27 8.59 -7.39
C THR A 234 -17.72 7.16 -7.11
N LYS A 235 -16.91 6.16 -7.47
CA LYS A 235 -17.19 4.72 -7.31
C LYS A 235 -16.05 4.03 -6.56
N GLY A 236 -16.34 2.91 -5.90
CA GLY A 236 -15.32 2.04 -5.32
C GLY A 236 -14.40 1.44 -6.39
N PHE A 237 -13.17 1.06 -6.02
CA PHE A 237 -12.16 0.60 -6.99
C PHE A 237 -12.61 -0.61 -7.82
N ARG A 238 -13.42 -1.51 -7.25
CA ARG A 238 -13.90 -2.71 -7.96
C ARG A 238 -14.92 -2.44 -9.06
N ASP A 239 -15.49 -1.23 -9.07
CA ASP A 239 -16.55 -0.81 -10.00
C ASP A 239 -15.99 0.16 -11.06
N ARG A 240 -14.65 0.24 -11.20
CA ARG A 240 -13.93 1.08 -12.13
C ARG A 240 -13.08 0.26 -13.11
N THR A 241 -12.81 0.81 -14.28
CA THR A 241 -11.80 0.28 -15.20
C THR A 241 -10.40 0.55 -14.61
N PRO A 242 -9.46 -0.40 -14.66
CA PRO A 242 -8.09 -0.16 -14.24
C PRO A 242 -7.40 0.89 -15.13
N LEU A 243 -6.62 1.76 -14.51
CA LEU A 243 -5.82 2.80 -15.18
C LEU A 243 -4.35 2.56 -14.87
N GLN A 244 -3.55 2.25 -15.90
CA GLN A 244 -2.14 1.85 -15.75
C GLN A 244 -1.21 2.61 -16.69
N ASP A 245 -1.76 3.55 -17.48
CA ASP A 245 -1.07 4.26 -18.55
C ASP A 245 -0.27 5.48 -18.07
N VAL A 246 -0.51 5.97 -16.86
CA VAL A 246 0.23 7.10 -16.25
C VAL A 246 1.17 6.62 -15.14
N ILE A 247 0.64 5.82 -14.24
CA ILE A 247 1.35 5.19 -13.12
C ILE A 247 0.61 3.91 -12.74
N ARG A 248 1.34 2.89 -12.31
CA ARG A 248 0.78 1.60 -11.90
C ARG A 248 1.51 1.00 -10.71
N ILE A 249 0.91 0.01 -10.08
CA ILE A 249 1.56 -0.86 -9.09
C ILE A 249 1.81 -2.21 -9.76
N ASN A 250 3.06 -2.54 -10.05
CA ASN A 250 3.41 -3.90 -10.44
C ASN A 250 3.30 -4.78 -9.19
N HIS A 251 2.39 -5.76 -9.23
CA HIS A 251 2.10 -6.62 -8.07
C HIS A 251 2.52 -8.07 -8.36
N TYR A 252 3.59 -8.49 -7.70
CA TYR A 252 4.20 -9.82 -7.80
C TYR A 252 3.63 -10.76 -6.73
N ALA A 253 2.32 -11.02 -6.82
CA ALA A 253 1.56 -11.72 -5.77
C ALA A 253 2.04 -13.14 -5.50
N VAL A 254 2.49 -13.84 -6.53
CA VAL A 254 2.86 -15.26 -6.49
C VAL A 254 4.37 -15.50 -6.62
N LYS A 255 5.08 -14.78 -7.52
CA LYS A 255 6.48 -15.08 -7.89
C LYS A 255 6.61 -16.50 -8.42
N SER A 256 7.68 -17.26 -8.11
CA SER A 256 7.76 -18.69 -8.41
C SER A 256 6.79 -19.50 -7.52
N TYR A 257 6.52 -20.74 -7.92
CA TYR A 257 5.66 -21.63 -7.13
C TYR A 257 6.26 -21.92 -5.74
N GLU A 258 7.59 -22.08 -5.66
CA GLU A 258 8.30 -22.32 -4.40
C GLU A 258 8.22 -21.09 -3.47
N GLU A 259 8.47 -19.86 -3.98
CA GLU A 259 8.31 -18.61 -3.22
C GLU A 259 6.86 -18.40 -2.75
N PHE A 260 5.90 -18.81 -3.58
CA PHE A 260 4.49 -18.80 -3.18
C PHE A 260 4.21 -19.72 -1.98
N LEU A 261 4.76 -20.94 -1.98
CA LEU A 261 4.63 -21.89 -0.86
C LEU A 261 5.30 -21.35 0.42
N GLU A 262 6.48 -20.73 0.31
CA GLU A 262 7.16 -20.06 1.41
C GLU A 262 6.29 -18.95 2.00
N LYS A 263 5.71 -18.11 1.14
CA LYS A 263 4.79 -17.03 1.52
C LYS A 263 3.51 -17.54 2.19
N GLN A 264 2.99 -18.70 1.80
CA GLN A 264 1.84 -19.32 2.45
C GLN A 264 2.19 -19.83 3.85
N ASN A 265 3.36 -20.47 4.01
CA ASN A 265 3.81 -21.05 5.27
C ASN A 265 4.09 -20.00 6.36
N ARG A 266 4.62 -18.84 5.99
CA ARG A 266 4.90 -17.74 6.96
C ARG A 266 3.64 -17.02 7.45
N GLY A 267 2.50 -17.17 6.77
CA GLY A 267 1.25 -16.50 7.09
C GLY A 267 1.18 -15.03 6.59
N ARG A 268 0.13 -14.33 6.99
CA ARG A 268 -0.14 -12.94 6.56
C ARG A 268 -0.36 -12.01 7.76
N ALA A 269 0.18 -10.81 7.68
CA ALA A 269 -0.06 -9.74 8.67
C ALA A 269 -1.56 -9.35 8.78
N SER A 270 -2.38 -9.64 7.75
CA SER A 270 -3.85 -9.48 7.77
C SER A 270 -4.57 -10.57 8.57
N GLY A 271 -3.88 -11.65 8.97
CA GLY A 271 -4.39 -12.73 9.80
C GLY A 271 -5.44 -13.64 9.16
N THR A 272 -5.59 -13.61 7.85
CA THR A 272 -6.34 -14.63 7.15
C THR A 272 -5.44 -15.86 6.97
N GLN A 273 -5.52 -16.84 7.88
CA GLN A 273 -5.08 -18.19 7.58
C GLN A 273 -6.00 -18.72 6.47
N ARG A 274 -5.53 -18.64 5.26
CA ARG A 274 -6.09 -19.49 4.21
C ARG A 274 -5.34 -20.80 4.30
N THR A 275 -6.06 -21.90 4.57
CA THR A 275 -5.64 -23.21 4.10
C THR A 275 -5.09 -23.07 2.69
N VAL A 276 -3.95 -23.68 2.40
CA VAL A 276 -3.30 -23.67 1.09
C VAL A 276 -4.38 -23.98 0.03
N LYS A 277 -4.97 -22.95 -0.55
CA LYS A 277 -5.87 -23.13 -1.67
C LYS A 277 -4.97 -22.96 -2.89
N SER A 278 -4.77 -24.06 -3.60
CA SER A 278 -4.23 -24.08 -4.97
C SER A 278 -4.81 -22.94 -5.81
N ASP A 279 -6.11 -22.68 -5.64
CA ASP A 279 -6.88 -21.62 -6.30
C ASP A 279 -6.27 -20.20 -6.18
N TYR A 280 -5.40 -19.92 -5.19
CA TYR A 280 -4.83 -18.56 -5.09
C TYR A 280 -3.66 -18.39 -6.06
N PHE A 281 -2.78 -19.39 -6.18
CA PHE A 281 -1.70 -19.34 -7.15
C PHE A 281 -2.27 -19.21 -8.56
N ASP A 282 -3.14 -20.13 -8.97
CA ASP A 282 -3.76 -20.16 -10.30
C ASP A 282 -4.50 -18.86 -10.62
N LYS A 283 -5.14 -18.26 -9.60
CA LYS A 283 -5.87 -17.01 -9.75
C LYS A 283 -4.98 -15.79 -10.02
N TYR A 284 -3.76 -15.78 -9.47
CA TYR A 284 -2.83 -14.65 -9.57
C TYR A 284 -1.65 -14.93 -10.50
N ASP A 285 -1.48 -16.17 -10.98
CA ASP A 285 -0.45 -16.54 -11.95
C ASP A 285 -0.88 -16.20 -13.37
N LEU A 286 -0.95 -14.89 -13.64
CA LEU A 286 -1.42 -14.34 -14.90
C LEU A 286 -0.24 -13.99 -15.80
N ASN A 287 -0.13 -14.68 -16.93
CA ASN A 287 1.02 -14.65 -17.83
C ASN A 287 0.60 -14.31 -19.27
N ASP A 288 -0.40 -13.45 -19.46
CA ASP A 288 -1.00 -13.15 -20.76
C ASP A 288 -0.05 -12.38 -21.69
N ILE A 289 0.79 -11.50 -21.13
CA ILE A 289 1.72 -10.64 -21.85
C ILE A 289 3.11 -10.80 -21.25
N ALA A 290 4.14 -10.98 -22.10
CA ALA A 290 5.54 -10.98 -21.70
C ALA A 290 6.19 -9.63 -22.06
N GLU A 291 6.77 -8.93 -21.07
CA GLU A 291 7.61 -7.76 -21.32
C GLU A 291 8.97 -8.21 -21.90
N LYS A 292 9.53 -7.41 -22.82
CA LYS A 292 10.80 -7.70 -23.49
C LYS A 292 12.01 -7.46 -22.59
#